data_018f318d8ced8271c924881970e54eca
#
_entry.id   018f318d8ced8271c924881970e54eca
#
_cell.length_a   1.000
_cell.length_b   1.000
_cell.length_c   1.000
_cell.angle_alpha   90.00
_cell.angle_beta   90.00
_cell.angle_gamma   90.00
#
_symmetry.space_group_name_H-M   'P 1'
#
loop_
_entity.id
_entity.type
_entity.pdbx_description
1 polymer ?
#
loop_
_entity_poly.entity_id
_entity_poly.type
_entity_poly.pdbx_seq_one_letter_code
_entity_poly.pdbx_strand_id
1 'polypeptide(L)'
;MDALCDSQTLRRFCGIDLAVESVPEATTLMTFRHRLEANHLSQAMLSEVNALLPEKKFPMSQGSLIDATLIAAPSSTRNRTCERDPEMHSVKKGNPWYFGIKAPIGVDEASGRVHTVVSTAAQASEVSQVAALLHGKESRVGADAGYVGAAKRPEVIAKVAETGQTIGGCSAPRQARARRN
;
A
#
# COMPACT_ATOMS: atom_id res chain seq x y z
N MET A 1 10.98 6.69 -17.37
CA MET A 1 11.16 6.11 -18.70
C MET A 1 12.63 5.95 -19.05
N ASP A 2 13.46 6.92 -18.73
CA ASP A 2 14.91 6.89 -18.96
C ASP A 2 15.57 5.62 -18.41
N ALA A 3 15.14 5.14 -17.24
CA ALA A 3 15.67 3.91 -16.64
C ALA A 3 15.48 2.65 -17.51
N LEU A 4 14.40 2.54 -18.29
CA LEU A 4 14.20 1.44 -19.24
C LEU A 4 15.08 1.57 -20.46
N CYS A 5 15.35 2.79 -20.91
CA CYS A 5 16.28 3.03 -22.01
C CYS A 5 17.73 2.72 -21.59
N ASP A 6 18.10 3.03 -20.36
CA ASP A 6 19.48 2.93 -19.86
C ASP A 6 19.83 1.54 -19.29
N SER A 7 18.85 0.80 -18.75
CA SER A 7 19.09 -0.47 -18.05
C SER A 7 18.65 -1.69 -18.86
N GLN A 8 19.63 -2.47 -19.32
CA GLN A 8 19.38 -3.75 -19.98
C GLN A 8 18.66 -4.76 -19.06
N THR A 9 18.97 -4.73 -17.78
CA THR A 9 18.34 -5.63 -16.78
C THR A 9 16.85 -5.35 -16.66
N LEU A 10 16.46 -4.07 -16.60
CA LEU A 10 15.05 -3.67 -16.55
C LEU A 10 14.32 -4.03 -17.85
N ARG A 11 14.94 -3.83 -19.00
CA ARG A 11 14.36 -4.24 -20.28
C ARG A 11 14.10 -5.74 -20.35
N ARG A 12 15.09 -6.55 -19.94
CA ARG A 12 14.93 -8.01 -19.87
C ARG A 12 13.79 -8.43 -18.93
N PHE A 13 13.69 -7.77 -17.78
CA PHE A 13 12.59 -8.03 -16.84
C PHE A 13 11.22 -7.68 -17.43
N CYS A 14 11.12 -6.57 -18.17
CA CYS A 14 9.89 -6.13 -18.84
C CYS A 14 9.61 -6.87 -20.17
N GLY A 15 10.55 -7.66 -20.66
CA GLY A 15 10.44 -8.32 -21.97
C GLY A 15 10.54 -7.36 -23.16
N ILE A 16 11.15 -6.17 -23.00
CA ILE A 16 11.26 -5.13 -24.02
C ILE A 16 12.57 -5.29 -24.80
N ASP A 17 12.46 -5.44 -26.12
CA ASP A 17 13.59 -5.40 -27.05
C ASP A 17 13.55 -4.12 -27.90
N LEU A 18 14.49 -3.21 -27.63
CA LEU A 18 14.59 -1.94 -28.35
C LEU A 18 14.92 -2.09 -29.85
N ALA A 19 15.35 -3.26 -30.29
CA ALA A 19 15.56 -3.53 -31.72
C ALA A 19 14.23 -3.76 -32.46
N VAL A 20 13.18 -4.14 -31.75
CA VAL A 20 11.87 -4.52 -32.30
C VAL A 20 10.79 -3.50 -31.93
N GLU A 21 10.84 -2.94 -30.71
CA GLU A 21 9.80 -2.06 -30.18
C GLU A 21 10.38 -0.89 -29.39
N SER A 22 9.62 0.20 -29.30
CA SER A 22 9.97 1.35 -28.47
C SER A 22 9.45 1.18 -27.04
N VAL A 23 10.14 1.80 -26.07
CA VAL A 23 9.64 1.90 -24.70
C VAL A 23 8.29 2.64 -24.71
N PRO A 24 7.26 2.11 -24.06
CA PRO A 24 5.96 2.78 -23.95
C PRO A 24 6.08 4.19 -23.37
N GLU A 25 5.41 5.14 -23.98
CA GLU A 25 5.36 6.51 -23.47
C GLU A 25 4.50 6.64 -22.19
N ALA A 26 4.69 7.74 -21.45
CA ALA A 26 3.90 8.04 -20.26
C ALA A 26 2.39 8.06 -20.53
N THR A 27 1.98 8.57 -21.69
CA THR A 27 0.59 8.59 -22.14
C THR A 27 -0.01 7.20 -22.33
N THR A 28 0.78 6.26 -22.86
CA THR A 28 0.39 4.85 -23.01
C THR A 28 0.17 4.20 -21.66
N LEU A 29 1.08 4.42 -20.70
CA LEU A 29 0.93 3.92 -19.33
C LEU A 29 -0.28 4.52 -18.63
N MET A 30 -0.54 5.81 -18.80
CA MET A 30 -1.73 6.46 -18.22
C MET A 30 -3.02 5.90 -18.84
N THR A 31 -3.07 5.70 -20.15
CA THR A 31 -4.23 5.09 -20.82
C THR A 31 -4.48 3.66 -20.33
N PHE A 32 -3.43 2.88 -20.17
CA PHE A 32 -3.53 1.53 -19.60
C PHE A 32 -4.06 1.55 -18.17
N ARG A 33 -3.52 2.44 -17.32
CA ARG A 33 -3.98 2.63 -15.95
C ARG A 33 -5.47 2.99 -15.90
N HIS A 34 -5.94 3.95 -16.70
CA HIS A 34 -7.34 4.31 -16.77
C HIS A 34 -8.24 3.14 -17.20
N ARG A 35 -7.76 2.27 -18.08
CA ARG A 35 -8.49 1.03 -18.46
C ARG A 35 -8.59 0.05 -17.29
N LEU A 36 -7.53 -0.12 -16.50
CA LEU A 36 -7.56 -0.96 -15.31
C LEU A 36 -8.55 -0.40 -14.27
N GLU A 37 -8.55 0.91 -14.05
CA GLU A 37 -9.45 1.60 -13.12
C GLU A 37 -10.91 1.47 -13.58
N ALA A 38 -11.20 1.76 -14.84
CA ALA A 38 -12.56 1.69 -15.41
C ALA A 38 -13.19 0.28 -15.34
N ASN A 39 -12.35 -0.77 -15.31
CA ASN A 39 -12.80 -2.15 -15.22
C ASN A 39 -12.57 -2.79 -13.85
N HIS A 40 -12.18 -2.02 -12.83
CA HIS A 40 -11.89 -2.48 -11.47
C HIS A 40 -10.86 -3.63 -11.40
N LEU A 41 -9.93 -3.68 -12.36
CA LEU A 41 -8.98 -4.79 -12.49
C LEU A 41 -7.79 -4.70 -11.52
N SER A 42 -7.47 -3.55 -10.98
CA SER A 42 -6.32 -3.37 -10.08
C SER A 42 -6.42 -4.24 -8.83
N GLN A 43 -7.60 -4.29 -8.22
CA GLN A 43 -7.85 -5.12 -7.04
C GLN A 43 -7.87 -6.62 -7.39
N ALA A 44 -8.46 -6.97 -8.53
CA ALA A 44 -8.47 -8.34 -9.02
C ALA A 44 -7.05 -8.87 -9.29
N MET A 45 -6.19 -8.05 -9.89
CA MET A 45 -4.78 -8.39 -10.13
C MET A 45 -4.02 -8.62 -8.82
N LEU A 46 -4.20 -7.77 -7.81
CA LEU A 46 -3.56 -7.98 -6.50
C LEU A 46 -4.05 -9.27 -5.84
N SER A 47 -5.33 -9.55 -5.92
CA SER A 47 -5.93 -10.77 -5.37
C SER A 47 -5.37 -12.03 -6.06
N GLU A 48 -5.26 -12.00 -7.37
CA GLU A 48 -4.70 -13.11 -8.16
C GLU A 48 -3.23 -13.37 -7.83
N VAL A 49 -2.42 -12.32 -7.75
CA VAL A 49 -1.01 -12.43 -7.34
C VAL A 49 -0.92 -13.04 -5.93
N ASN A 50 -1.74 -12.59 -4.99
CA ASN A 50 -1.77 -13.12 -3.63
C ASN A 50 -2.21 -14.60 -3.58
N ALA A 51 -3.06 -15.04 -4.48
CA ALA A 51 -3.48 -16.45 -4.61
C ALA A 51 -2.36 -17.33 -5.19
N LEU A 52 -1.64 -16.83 -6.19
CA LEU A 52 -0.56 -17.58 -6.87
C LEU A 52 0.70 -17.76 -6.02
N LEU A 53 1.03 -16.80 -5.16
CA LEU A 53 2.29 -16.81 -4.40
C LEU A 53 2.44 -18.02 -3.45
N PRO A 54 1.43 -18.45 -2.68
CA PRO A 54 1.52 -19.66 -1.87
C PRO A 54 1.77 -20.91 -2.69
N GLU A 55 1.17 -21.04 -3.89
CA GLU A 55 1.40 -22.15 -4.81
C GLU A 55 2.85 -22.20 -5.29
N LYS A 56 3.49 -21.04 -5.42
CA LYS A 56 4.92 -20.89 -5.77
C LYS A 56 5.87 -21.03 -4.58
N LYS A 57 5.41 -21.56 -3.44
CA LYS A 57 6.18 -21.73 -2.19
C LYS A 57 6.59 -20.43 -1.51
N PHE A 58 5.80 -19.37 -1.67
CA PHE A 58 5.93 -18.11 -0.94
C PHE A 58 4.68 -17.87 -0.07
N PRO A 59 4.43 -18.72 0.95
CA PRO A 59 3.28 -18.52 1.85
C PRO A 59 3.44 -17.20 2.62
N MET A 60 2.33 -16.66 3.10
CA MET A 60 2.38 -15.55 4.06
C MET A 60 2.82 -16.06 5.43
N SER A 61 3.60 -15.26 6.13
CA SER A 61 3.96 -15.50 7.52
C SER A 61 2.78 -15.17 8.45
N GLN A 62 2.95 -15.47 9.73
CA GLN A 62 1.96 -15.09 10.76
C GLN A 62 2.22 -13.68 11.34
N GLY A 63 3.07 -12.89 10.71
CA GLY A 63 3.37 -11.52 11.09
C GLY A 63 3.02 -10.54 9.99
N SER A 64 2.31 -9.46 10.33
CA SER A 64 2.03 -8.36 9.41
C SER A 64 2.60 -7.04 9.94
N LEU A 65 3.15 -6.24 9.05
CA LEU A 65 3.53 -4.86 9.30
C LEU A 65 2.52 -3.94 8.63
N ILE A 66 2.10 -2.92 9.34
CA ILE A 66 1.12 -1.94 8.85
C ILE A 66 1.75 -0.56 8.84
N ASP A 67 1.64 0.12 7.72
CA ASP A 67 2.04 1.51 7.56
C ASP A 67 1.13 2.23 6.57
N ALA A 68 1.11 3.56 6.61
CA ALA A 68 0.32 4.37 5.70
C ALA A 68 1.19 5.39 4.98
N THR A 69 1.17 5.31 3.66
CA THR A 69 1.82 6.29 2.80
C THR A 69 0.83 7.37 2.37
N LEU A 70 1.26 8.63 2.47
CA LEU A 70 0.50 9.75 1.94
C LEU A 70 0.87 9.95 0.46
N ILE A 71 -0.11 9.84 -0.41
CA ILE A 71 0.03 10.11 -1.84
C ILE A 71 -0.48 11.53 -2.08
N ALA A 72 0.46 12.47 -2.24
CA ALA A 72 0.13 13.86 -2.48
C ALA A 72 -0.31 14.09 -3.93
N ALA A 73 -1.31 14.90 -4.11
CA ALA A 73 -1.82 15.34 -5.40
C ALA A 73 -1.74 16.88 -5.52
N PRO A 74 -1.70 17.43 -6.74
CA PRO A 74 -1.81 18.84 -6.94
C PRO A 74 -3.14 19.38 -6.39
N SER A 75 -3.06 20.40 -5.54
CA SER A 75 -4.26 21.08 -4.99
C SER A 75 -4.91 22.07 -5.98
N SER A 76 -4.36 22.16 -7.18
CA SER A 76 -4.81 23.10 -8.22
C SER A 76 -6.19 22.71 -8.75
N THR A 77 -7.03 23.72 -8.96
CA THR A 77 -8.33 23.59 -9.64
C THR A 77 -8.24 23.94 -11.13
N ARG A 78 -7.03 24.05 -11.70
CA ARG A 78 -6.80 24.32 -13.14
C ARG A 78 -6.95 23.05 -13.99
N ASN A 79 -8.03 22.34 -13.82
CA ASN A 79 -8.45 21.21 -14.64
C ASN A 79 -9.72 21.60 -15.43
N ARG A 80 -10.19 20.71 -16.30
CA ARG A 80 -11.38 20.97 -17.15
C ARG A 80 -12.65 21.21 -16.34
N THR A 81 -12.76 20.59 -15.16
CA THR A 81 -13.94 20.70 -14.28
C THR A 81 -13.84 21.86 -13.30
N CYS A 82 -12.68 22.50 -13.16
CA CYS A 82 -12.38 23.53 -12.17
C CYS A 82 -12.68 23.09 -10.71
N GLU A 83 -12.68 21.81 -10.45
CA GLU A 83 -12.97 21.22 -9.14
C GLU A 83 -11.80 20.40 -8.63
N ARG A 84 -11.72 20.26 -7.31
CA ARG A 84 -10.81 19.29 -6.68
C ARG A 84 -11.47 17.92 -6.65
N ASP A 85 -10.65 16.88 -6.70
CA ASP A 85 -11.13 15.51 -6.52
C ASP A 85 -11.81 15.38 -5.14
N PRO A 86 -13.09 14.99 -5.08
CA PRO A 86 -13.86 14.90 -3.84
C PRO A 86 -13.35 13.81 -2.88
N GLU A 87 -12.60 12.82 -3.37
CA GLU A 87 -12.00 11.77 -2.56
C GLU A 87 -10.70 12.22 -1.88
N MET A 88 -10.11 13.33 -2.35
CA MET A 88 -8.85 13.85 -1.82
C MET A 88 -9.10 14.95 -0.80
N HIS A 89 -8.36 14.89 0.31
CA HIS A 89 -8.47 15.85 1.41
C HIS A 89 -7.11 16.37 1.83
N SER A 90 -7.13 17.52 2.52
CA SER A 90 -5.92 18.10 3.08
C SER A 90 -5.63 17.51 4.45
N VAL A 91 -4.36 17.17 4.69
CA VAL A 91 -3.86 16.72 5.99
C VAL A 91 -2.56 17.45 6.32
N LYS A 92 -2.35 17.74 7.60
CA LYS A 92 -1.11 18.32 8.10
C LYS A 92 -0.19 17.20 8.58
N LYS A 93 1.01 17.12 8.02
CA LYS A 93 2.06 16.19 8.49
C LYS A 93 3.31 17.00 8.84
N GLY A 94 3.55 17.19 10.13
CA GLY A 94 4.53 18.17 10.61
C GLY A 94 4.02 19.61 10.37
N ASN A 95 4.85 20.49 9.82
CA ASN A 95 4.46 21.86 9.46
C ASN A 95 3.71 21.99 8.13
N PRO A 96 4.07 21.26 7.04
CA PRO A 96 3.41 21.40 5.75
C PRO A 96 2.03 20.73 5.71
N TRP A 97 1.17 21.33 4.86
CA TRP A 97 -0.10 20.74 4.47
C TRP A 97 0.05 19.97 3.17
N TYR A 98 -0.56 18.79 3.11
CA TYR A 98 -0.60 17.94 1.92
C TYR A 98 -2.06 17.73 1.52
N PHE A 99 -2.33 17.85 0.22
CA PHE A 99 -3.61 17.47 -0.37
C PHE A 99 -3.44 16.12 -1.07
N GLY A 100 -4.32 15.17 -0.85
CA GLY A 100 -4.22 13.86 -1.47
C GLY A 100 -5.02 12.77 -0.75
N ILE A 101 -4.55 11.54 -0.90
CA ILE A 101 -5.09 10.35 -0.26
C ILE A 101 -4.04 9.66 0.60
N LYS A 102 -4.48 8.85 1.55
CA LYS A 102 -3.64 7.87 2.23
C LYS A 102 -3.80 6.51 1.59
N ALA A 103 -2.71 5.79 1.48
CA ALA A 103 -2.67 4.39 1.08
C ALA A 103 -2.10 3.56 2.24
N PRO A 104 -2.91 3.16 3.22
CA PRO A 104 -2.53 2.17 4.20
C PRO A 104 -2.26 0.82 3.53
N ILE A 105 -1.17 0.17 3.91
CA ILE A 105 -0.76 -1.13 3.39
C ILE A 105 -0.56 -2.13 4.51
N GLY A 106 -0.89 -3.39 4.24
CA GLY A 106 -0.53 -4.55 5.04
C GLY A 106 0.57 -5.34 4.34
N VAL A 107 1.66 -5.59 5.04
CA VAL A 107 2.88 -6.20 4.50
C VAL A 107 3.24 -7.42 5.34
N ASP A 108 3.55 -8.53 4.69
CA ASP A 108 4.06 -9.73 5.35
C ASP A 108 5.44 -9.46 5.96
N GLU A 109 5.59 -9.69 7.25
CA GLU A 109 6.79 -9.35 8.01
C GLU A 109 8.04 -10.09 7.53
N ALA A 110 7.90 -11.34 7.11
CA ALA A 110 9.04 -12.17 6.73
C ALA A 110 9.52 -11.89 5.29
N SER A 111 8.59 -11.73 4.36
CA SER A 111 8.90 -11.58 2.93
C SER A 111 8.92 -10.13 2.45
N GLY A 112 8.36 -9.19 3.21
CA GLY A 112 8.16 -7.81 2.76
C GLY A 112 7.07 -7.66 1.69
N ARG A 113 6.27 -8.70 1.43
CA ARG A 113 5.22 -8.69 0.43
C ARG A 113 4.02 -7.90 0.89
N VAL A 114 3.56 -6.96 0.04
CA VAL A 114 2.29 -6.28 0.24
C VAL A 114 1.15 -7.25 -0.08
N HIS A 115 0.31 -7.54 0.91
CA HIS A 115 -0.85 -8.42 0.74
C HIS A 115 -2.16 -7.64 0.68
N THR A 116 -2.22 -6.46 1.30
CA THR A 116 -3.44 -5.64 1.34
C THR A 116 -3.09 -4.18 1.12
N VAL A 117 -3.89 -3.51 0.31
CA VAL A 117 -3.82 -2.06 0.09
C VAL A 117 -5.22 -1.50 0.25
N VAL A 118 -5.35 -0.44 1.04
CA VAL A 118 -6.61 0.30 1.21
C VAL A 118 -6.37 1.74 0.81
N SER A 119 -7.31 2.34 0.09
CA SER A 119 -7.28 3.76 -0.23
C SER A 119 -8.26 4.50 0.67
N THR A 120 -7.81 5.58 1.29
CA THR A 120 -8.66 6.41 2.16
C THR A 120 -8.36 7.89 1.95
N ALA A 121 -9.33 8.73 2.27
CA ALA A 121 -9.09 10.17 2.32
C ALA A 121 -7.93 10.49 3.28
N ALA A 122 -7.11 11.48 2.95
CA ALA A 122 -5.91 11.82 3.72
C ALA A 122 -6.18 12.12 5.21
N GLN A 123 -7.38 12.59 5.54
CA GLN A 123 -7.83 12.89 6.89
C GLN A 123 -8.28 11.64 7.69
N ALA A 124 -8.48 10.48 7.03
CA ALA A 124 -8.93 9.28 7.71
C ALA A 124 -7.94 8.83 8.78
N SER A 125 -8.46 8.37 9.91
CA SER A 125 -7.62 7.84 10.99
C SER A 125 -6.97 6.53 10.56
N GLU A 126 -5.66 6.41 10.71
CA GLU A 126 -4.91 5.20 10.38
C GLU A 126 -5.37 4.01 11.22
N VAL A 127 -5.66 4.24 12.49
CA VAL A 127 -6.11 3.21 13.43
C VAL A 127 -7.42 2.54 12.98
N SER A 128 -8.31 3.28 12.30
CA SER A 128 -9.60 2.74 11.83
C SER A 128 -9.44 1.76 10.66
N GLN A 129 -8.30 1.79 9.96
CA GLN A 129 -8.05 0.95 8.79
C GLN A 129 -7.40 -0.40 9.14
N VAL A 130 -6.95 -0.58 10.38
CA VAL A 130 -6.19 -1.77 10.79
C VAL A 130 -6.96 -3.06 10.50
N ALA A 131 -8.24 -3.13 10.83
CA ALA A 131 -9.05 -4.33 10.58
C ALA A 131 -9.12 -4.71 9.09
N ALA A 132 -9.15 -3.72 8.20
CA ALA A 132 -9.17 -3.95 6.75
C ALA A 132 -7.81 -4.41 6.20
N LEU A 133 -6.72 -4.08 6.89
CA LEU A 133 -5.35 -4.43 6.49
C LEU A 133 -4.91 -5.83 6.93
N LEU A 134 -5.63 -6.45 7.86
CA LEU A 134 -5.31 -7.78 8.35
C LEU A 134 -5.83 -8.87 7.39
N HIS A 135 -5.00 -9.89 7.14
CA HIS A 135 -5.40 -11.05 6.34
C HIS A 135 -6.06 -12.17 7.18
N GLY A 136 -6.05 -12.02 8.52
CA GLY A 136 -6.78 -12.89 9.44
C GLY A 136 -6.02 -14.13 9.94
N LYS A 137 -4.74 -14.28 9.60
CA LYS A 137 -3.88 -15.37 10.08
C LYS A 137 -2.69 -14.87 10.89
N GLU A 138 -2.75 -13.59 11.30
CA GLU A 138 -1.69 -12.94 12.05
C GLU A 138 -1.67 -13.39 13.51
N SER A 139 -0.52 -13.83 13.98
CA SER A 139 -0.21 -13.96 15.41
C SER A 139 0.45 -12.69 15.97
N ARG A 140 0.96 -11.84 15.08
CA ARG A 140 1.65 -10.59 15.45
C ARG A 140 1.39 -9.51 14.41
N VAL A 141 1.17 -8.28 14.89
CA VAL A 141 1.02 -7.10 14.04
C VAL A 141 2.00 -6.03 14.54
N GLY A 142 2.88 -5.58 13.65
CA GLY A 142 3.78 -4.45 13.86
C GLY A 142 3.23 -3.20 13.20
N ALA A 143 3.24 -2.08 13.91
CA ALA A 143 2.88 -0.78 13.38
C ALA A 143 3.62 0.32 14.13
N ASP A 144 3.63 1.53 13.61
CA ASP A 144 4.25 2.67 14.27
C ASP A 144 3.43 3.18 15.47
N ALA A 145 3.94 4.21 16.16
CA ALA A 145 3.26 4.80 17.32
C ALA A 145 1.89 5.42 17.00
N GLY A 146 1.61 5.74 15.73
CA GLY A 146 0.32 6.27 15.29
C GLY A 146 -0.82 5.25 15.42
N TYR A 147 -0.50 3.97 15.53
CA TYR A 147 -1.45 2.88 15.65
C TYR A 147 -1.70 2.41 17.10
N VAL A 148 -1.21 3.14 18.08
CA VAL A 148 -1.42 2.81 19.51
C VAL A 148 -2.92 2.75 19.81
N GLY A 149 -3.37 1.64 20.41
CA GLY A 149 -4.79 1.41 20.74
C GLY A 149 -5.58 0.67 19.65
N ALA A 150 -5.00 0.40 18.48
CA ALA A 150 -5.69 -0.34 17.42
C ALA A 150 -6.23 -1.71 17.90
N ALA A 151 -5.44 -2.46 18.67
CA ALA A 151 -5.83 -3.77 19.18
C ALA A 151 -7.06 -3.74 20.14
N LYS A 152 -7.44 -2.57 20.66
CA LYS A 152 -8.61 -2.39 21.54
C LYS A 152 -9.89 -2.05 20.77
N ARG A 153 -9.80 -1.83 19.49
CA ARG A 153 -10.96 -1.46 18.68
C ARG A 153 -11.86 -2.67 18.41
N PRO A 154 -13.19 -2.50 18.48
CA PRO A 154 -14.14 -3.59 18.30
C PRO A 154 -14.00 -4.27 16.94
N GLU A 155 -13.68 -3.53 15.87
CA GLU A 155 -13.51 -4.05 14.52
C GLU A 155 -12.29 -4.98 14.41
N VAL A 156 -11.20 -4.64 15.11
CA VAL A 156 -9.98 -5.46 15.16
C VAL A 156 -10.21 -6.69 16.03
N ILE A 157 -10.88 -6.53 17.18
CA ILE A 157 -11.23 -7.64 18.07
C ILE A 157 -12.15 -8.63 17.35
N ALA A 158 -13.17 -8.16 16.63
CA ALA A 158 -14.07 -9.01 15.86
C ALA A 158 -13.31 -9.80 14.78
N LYS A 159 -12.43 -9.14 14.02
CA LYS A 159 -11.60 -9.78 12.99
C LYS A 159 -10.71 -10.88 13.56
N VAL A 160 -10.11 -10.62 14.72
CA VAL A 160 -9.27 -11.57 15.45
C VAL A 160 -10.10 -12.74 16.00
N ALA A 161 -11.29 -12.47 16.54
CA ALA A 161 -12.18 -13.51 17.06
C ALA A 161 -12.68 -14.46 15.95
N GLU A 162 -12.97 -13.93 14.75
CA GLU A 162 -13.35 -14.73 13.59
C GLU A 162 -12.26 -15.73 13.19
N THR A 163 -10.99 -15.40 13.40
CA THR A 163 -9.84 -16.23 13.02
C THR A 163 -9.31 -17.12 14.14
N GLY A 164 -9.81 -16.95 15.37
CA GLY A 164 -9.41 -17.75 16.54
C GLY A 164 -7.96 -17.49 17.00
N GLN A 165 -7.36 -16.40 16.60
CA GLN A 165 -5.97 -16.05 16.92
C GLN A 165 -5.91 -14.85 17.88
N THR A 166 -4.89 -14.81 18.71
CA THR A 166 -4.63 -13.68 19.62
C THR A 166 -3.52 -12.83 19.02
N ILE A 167 -3.82 -11.58 18.66
CA ILE A 167 -2.77 -10.64 18.23
C ILE A 167 -1.96 -10.25 19.49
N GLY A 168 -0.75 -10.75 19.56
CA GLY A 168 0.22 -10.32 20.57
C GLY A 168 0.68 -8.89 20.28
N GLY A 169 -0.01 -7.91 20.84
CA GLY A 169 0.38 -6.50 20.94
C GLY A 169 0.85 -5.81 19.66
N CYS A 170 0.21 -4.71 19.29
CA CYS A 170 0.74 -3.76 18.33
C CYS A 170 1.94 -3.06 18.98
N SER A 171 3.15 -3.52 18.70
CA SER A 171 4.39 -2.93 19.22
C SER A 171 5.10 -2.20 18.08
N ALA A 172 5.43 -0.93 18.35
CA ALA A 172 6.34 -0.21 17.45
C ALA A 172 7.66 -0.99 17.34
N PRO A 173 8.24 -1.14 16.15
CA PRO A 173 9.54 -1.76 16.00
C PRO A 173 10.54 -0.98 16.84
N ARG A 174 11.30 -1.68 17.71
CA ARG A 174 12.40 -1.08 18.43
C ARG A 174 13.40 -0.56 17.40
N GLN A 175 13.45 0.76 17.22
CA GLN A 175 14.53 1.36 16.47
C GLN A 175 15.85 0.91 17.11
N ALA A 176 16.65 0.17 16.34
CA ALA A 176 18.01 -0.12 16.70
C ALA A 176 18.71 1.24 16.83
N ARG A 177 18.99 1.65 18.08
CA ARG A 177 19.82 2.82 18.36
C ARG A 177 21.17 2.55 17.70
N ALA A 178 21.42 3.17 16.56
CA ALA A 178 22.76 3.23 15.99
C ALA A 178 23.67 3.84 17.08
N ARG A 179 24.54 3.03 17.65
CA ARG A 179 25.62 3.52 18.50
C ARG A 179 26.49 4.39 17.62
N ARG A 180 26.39 5.69 17.78
CA ARG A 180 27.43 6.61 17.31
C ARG A 180 28.67 6.35 18.20
N ASN A 181 29.67 5.74 17.62
CA ASN A 181 31.06 5.89 18.07
C ASN A 181 31.67 7.13 17.43
#